data_02e8d3d45b2c70785f7ed6317cdbd270
#
_entry.id   02e8d3d45b2c70785f7ed6317cdbd270
#
_cell.length_a   1.000
_cell.length_b   1.000
_cell.length_c   1.000
_cell.angle_alpha   90.00
_cell.angle_beta   90.00
_cell.angle_gamma   90.00
#
_symmetry.space_group_name_H-M   'P 1'
#
loop_
_entity.id
_entity.type
_entity.pdbx_description
1 polymer ?
#
loop_
_entity_poly.entity_id
_entity_poly.type
_entity_poly.pdbx_seq_one_letter_code
_entity_poly.pdbx_strand_id
1 'polypeptide(L)'
;ELDALGVAGTARALAPDAMREELTEVRTLFAQLRPRVTHYKCCSTFDSAPTVGNLAVGLNALRWKGQQPWVPIVGGQPSLGRFCAFSELYATATAGGEVFRIDRHPTMSRHPVTPMAEADLRQHLAAQGLARVAVALMLQQAKPD
;
A
#
# COMPACT_ATOMS: atom_id res chain seq x y z
N GLU A 1 0.30 19.87 21.87
CA GLU A 1 0.56 18.46 21.60
C GLU A 1 -0.19 18.09 20.32
N LEU A 2 0.44 17.34 19.40
CA LEU A 2 -0.20 16.93 18.14
C LEU A 2 -0.64 15.47 18.28
N ASP A 3 -1.89 15.17 17.90
CA ASP A 3 -2.41 13.80 17.87
C ASP A 3 -1.87 13.01 16.67
N ALA A 4 -1.58 13.69 15.57
CA ALA A 4 -1.02 13.11 14.36
C ALA A 4 -0.12 14.11 13.62
N LEU A 5 0.89 13.58 12.93
CA LEU A 5 1.77 14.32 12.04
C LEU A 5 1.78 13.62 10.69
N GLY A 6 1.50 14.35 9.61
CA GLY A 6 1.60 13.88 8.23
C GLY A 6 2.79 14.52 7.52
N VAL A 7 3.56 13.69 6.81
CA VAL A 7 4.61 14.15 5.89
C VAL A 7 4.17 13.86 4.47
N ALA A 8 4.05 14.90 3.65
CA ALA A 8 3.78 14.76 2.22
C ALA A 8 5.09 14.60 1.46
N GLY A 9 5.15 13.65 0.53
CA GLY A 9 6.32 13.37 -0.29
C GLY A 9 5.96 12.98 -1.71
N THR A 10 6.97 12.73 -2.52
CA THR A 10 6.86 12.38 -3.94
C THR A 10 7.20 10.92 -4.22
N ALA A 11 7.46 10.11 -3.20
CA ALA A 11 7.94 8.74 -3.25
C ALA A 11 7.21 7.85 -4.27
N ARG A 12 5.89 8.06 -4.47
CA ARG A 12 5.09 7.33 -5.45
C ARG A 12 5.62 7.42 -6.89
N ALA A 13 6.26 8.54 -7.25
CA ALA A 13 6.73 8.80 -8.61
C ALA A 13 8.24 8.56 -8.78
N LEU A 14 8.92 8.13 -7.71
CA LEU A 14 10.37 8.01 -7.69
C LEU A 14 10.84 6.59 -8.04
N ALA A 15 12.02 6.52 -8.64
CA ALA A 15 12.79 5.29 -8.73
C ALA A 15 13.26 4.83 -7.33
N PRO A 16 13.57 3.54 -7.12
CA PRO A 16 13.89 2.99 -5.81
C PRO A 16 14.97 3.73 -5.02
N ASP A 17 16.03 4.19 -5.67
CA ASP A 17 17.15 4.86 -4.98
C ASP A 17 16.75 6.26 -4.51
N ALA A 18 16.17 7.08 -5.37
CA ALA A 18 15.65 8.38 -5.01
C ALA A 18 14.54 8.30 -3.93
N MET A 19 13.72 7.24 -4.00
CA MET A 19 12.72 6.97 -2.97
C MET A 19 13.35 6.65 -1.60
N ARG A 20 14.45 5.88 -1.59
CA ARG A 20 15.19 5.63 -0.32
C ARG A 20 15.77 6.89 0.27
N GLU A 21 16.34 7.77 -0.55
CA GLU A 21 16.90 9.04 -0.10
C GLU A 21 15.82 9.90 0.55
N GLU A 22 14.71 10.17 -0.16
CA GLU A 22 13.59 10.96 0.36
C GLU A 22 13.06 10.39 1.68
N LEU A 23 12.81 9.09 1.73
CA LEU A 23 12.20 8.45 2.91
C LEU A 23 13.19 8.25 4.07
N THR A 24 14.49 8.34 3.86
CA THR A 24 15.49 8.29 4.95
C THR A 24 15.39 9.51 5.87
N GLU A 25 15.13 10.68 5.33
CA GLU A 25 14.90 11.88 6.14
C GLU A 25 13.61 11.74 6.97
N VAL A 26 12.52 11.26 6.34
CA VAL A 26 11.26 11.00 7.04
C VAL A 26 11.43 9.96 8.14
N ARG A 27 12.18 8.88 7.87
CA ARG A 27 12.51 7.87 8.90
C ARG A 27 13.24 8.47 10.08
N THR A 28 14.20 9.36 9.83
CA THR A 28 14.97 10.02 10.90
C THR A 28 14.06 10.84 11.80
N LEU A 29 13.15 11.61 11.21
CA LEU A 29 12.13 12.35 11.95
C LEU A 29 11.24 11.43 12.79
N PHE A 30 10.72 10.35 12.19
CA PHE A 30 9.85 9.41 12.90
C PHE A 30 10.58 8.65 14.01
N ALA A 31 11.85 8.31 13.82
CA ALA A 31 12.66 7.69 14.87
C ALA A 31 12.88 8.62 16.08
N GLN A 32 12.97 9.92 15.87
CA GLN A 32 13.05 10.93 16.95
C GLN A 32 11.72 11.09 17.67
N LEU A 33 10.62 11.16 16.90
CA LEU A 33 9.27 11.37 17.44
C LEU A 33 8.70 10.12 18.14
N ARG A 34 9.18 8.93 17.79
CA ARG A 34 8.71 7.63 18.31
C ARG A 34 7.18 7.48 18.31
N PRO A 35 6.51 7.67 17.18
CA PRO A 35 5.06 7.57 17.12
C PRO A 35 4.60 6.16 17.50
N ARG A 36 3.43 6.06 18.12
CA ARG A 36 2.80 4.75 18.44
C ARG A 36 2.48 3.95 17.18
N VAL A 37 2.10 4.64 16.10
CA VAL A 37 1.79 4.06 14.79
C VAL A 37 2.49 4.88 13.73
N THR A 38 3.16 4.18 12.81
CA THR A 38 3.64 4.78 11.56
C THR A 38 2.80 4.23 10.42
N HIS A 39 2.18 5.12 9.65
CA HIS A 39 1.35 4.75 8.51
C HIS A 39 2.02 5.23 7.22
N TYR A 40 2.34 4.30 6.33
CA TYR A 40 2.72 4.60 4.96
C TYR A 40 1.49 4.50 4.05
N LYS A 41 0.98 5.64 3.61
CA LYS A 41 -0.21 5.72 2.77
C LYS A 41 0.20 5.52 1.31
N CYS A 42 -0.20 4.40 0.71
CA CYS A 42 -0.16 4.18 -0.74
C CYS A 42 -1.51 4.52 -1.40
N CYS A 43 -1.58 4.46 -2.72
CA CYS A 43 -2.86 4.58 -3.43
C CYS A 43 -3.78 3.41 -3.10
N SER A 44 -5.09 3.64 -3.08
CA SER A 44 -6.10 2.60 -2.83
C SER A 44 -6.14 1.51 -3.91
N THR A 45 -5.53 1.75 -5.05
CA THR A 45 -5.35 0.81 -6.16
C THR A 45 -4.01 0.07 -6.11
N PHE A 46 -3.15 0.35 -5.14
CA PHE A 46 -1.81 -0.24 -4.99
C PHE A 46 -0.90 -0.09 -6.21
N ASP A 47 -1.24 0.79 -7.13
CA ASP A 47 -0.49 1.01 -8.36
C ASP A 47 0.96 1.42 -8.05
N SER A 48 1.86 0.53 -8.40
CA SER A 48 3.29 0.55 -8.08
C SER A 48 4.03 -0.47 -8.96
N ALA A 49 5.33 -0.32 -9.08
CA ALA A 49 6.16 -1.26 -9.86
C ALA A 49 7.52 -1.46 -9.20
N PRO A 50 8.27 -2.51 -9.58
CA PRO A 50 9.63 -2.70 -9.09
C PRO A 50 10.55 -1.50 -9.33
N THR A 51 10.31 -0.73 -10.40
CA THR A 51 11.18 0.37 -10.86
C THR A 51 10.68 1.76 -10.51
N VAL A 52 9.41 1.91 -10.08
CA VAL A 52 8.84 3.21 -9.73
C VAL A 52 7.75 3.04 -8.66
N GLY A 53 7.77 3.89 -7.65
CA GLY A 53 6.81 3.85 -6.55
C GLY A 53 6.80 2.53 -5.78
N ASN A 54 7.93 1.86 -5.69
CA ASN A 54 8.09 0.53 -5.12
C ASN A 54 7.69 0.49 -3.65
N LEU A 55 6.60 -0.20 -3.32
CA LEU A 55 6.04 -0.25 -1.97
C LEU A 55 6.95 -0.99 -0.98
N ALA A 56 7.69 -2.00 -1.43
CA ALA A 56 8.66 -2.70 -0.57
C ALA A 56 9.82 -1.78 -0.17
N VAL A 57 10.31 -0.98 -1.10
CA VAL A 57 11.33 0.04 -0.82
C VAL A 57 10.80 1.07 0.17
N GLY A 58 9.57 1.57 -0.03
CA GLY A 58 8.94 2.51 0.87
C GLY A 58 8.80 1.98 2.29
N LEU A 59 8.27 0.77 2.45
CA LEU A 59 8.14 0.13 3.75
C LEU A 59 9.49 -0.10 4.44
N ASN A 60 10.49 -0.60 3.69
CA ASN A 60 11.81 -0.88 4.25
C ASN A 60 12.58 0.41 4.59
N ALA A 61 12.46 1.45 3.78
CA ALA A 61 13.11 2.73 4.03
C ALA A 61 12.58 3.43 5.28
N LEU A 62 11.28 3.30 5.57
CA LEU A 62 10.65 3.92 6.75
C LEU A 62 10.86 3.14 8.05
N ARG A 63 11.33 1.91 8.01
CA ARG A 63 11.54 1.11 9.22
C ARG A 63 12.78 1.56 9.99
N TRP A 64 12.70 1.56 11.32
CA TRP A 64 13.82 1.81 12.20
C TRP A 64 13.92 0.73 13.31
N LYS A 65 15.06 0.67 13.99
CA LYS A 65 15.31 -0.30 15.05
C LYS A 65 14.31 -0.10 16.21
N GLY A 66 13.71 -1.20 16.66
CA GLY A 66 12.74 -1.20 17.77
C GLY A 66 11.27 -1.18 17.34
N GLN A 67 10.98 -1.09 16.03
CA GLN A 67 9.63 -1.30 15.54
C GLN A 67 9.21 -2.77 15.56
N GLN A 68 7.89 -3.00 15.53
CA GLN A 68 7.33 -4.34 15.41
C GLN A 68 7.83 -5.04 14.13
N PRO A 69 8.07 -6.36 14.20
CA PRO A 69 8.62 -7.12 13.07
C PRO A 69 7.63 -7.27 11.91
N TRP A 70 6.34 -7.13 12.15
CA TRP A 70 5.28 -7.27 11.16
C TRP A 70 4.68 -5.91 10.80
N VAL A 71 4.14 -5.81 9.59
CA VAL A 71 3.47 -4.62 9.05
C VAL A 71 2.11 -5.05 8.50
N PRO A 72 0.99 -4.53 9.03
CA PRO A 72 -0.31 -4.78 8.44
C PRO A 72 -0.41 -4.04 7.10
N ILE A 73 -0.87 -4.73 6.07
CA ILE A 73 -1.19 -4.17 4.76
C ILE A 73 -2.69 -4.24 4.60
N VAL A 74 -3.33 -3.09 4.52
CA VAL A 74 -4.78 -2.98 4.41
C VAL A 74 -5.15 -2.64 2.98
N GLY A 75 -5.64 -3.63 2.26
CA GLY A 75 -6.24 -3.47 0.94
C GLY A 75 -7.75 -3.25 1.06
N GLY A 76 -8.29 -2.47 0.14
CA GLY A 76 -9.71 -2.17 0.10
C GLY A 76 -10.11 -0.94 0.91
N GLN A 77 -11.00 -0.17 0.33
CA GLN A 77 -11.67 0.99 0.93
C GLN A 77 -13.05 1.10 0.28
N PRO A 78 -14.07 0.40 0.82
CA PRO A 78 -15.39 0.28 0.18
C PRO A 78 -16.06 1.62 -0.11
N SER A 79 -15.87 2.61 0.74
CA SER A 79 -16.38 3.97 0.53
C SER A 79 -15.85 4.66 -0.74
N LEU A 80 -14.72 4.18 -1.28
CA LEU A 80 -14.14 4.62 -2.55
C LEU A 80 -14.34 3.59 -3.68
N GLY A 81 -15.18 2.56 -3.49
CA GLY A 81 -15.34 1.48 -4.46
C GLY A 81 -14.07 0.64 -4.63
N ARG A 82 -13.32 0.43 -3.58
CA ARG A 82 -12.13 -0.44 -3.55
C ARG A 82 -12.37 -1.59 -2.59
N PHE A 83 -12.13 -2.80 -3.04
CA PHE A 83 -12.38 -4.01 -2.28
C PHE A 83 -11.16 -4.92 -2.32
N CYS A 84 -10.95 -5.66 -1.24
CA CYS A 84 -9.91 -6.68 -1.20
C CYS A 84 -10.50 -7.93 -0.54
N ALA A 85 -10.45 -9.05 -1.25
CA ALA A 85 -10.93 -10.33 -0.77
C ALA A 85 -9.88 -11.40 -1.07
N PHE A 86 -9.47 -12.16 -0.05
CA PHE A 86 -8.44 -13.21 -0.17
C PHE A 86 -7.13 -12.75 -0.83
N SER A 87 -6.73 -11.51 -0.57
CA SER A 87 -5.65 -10.74 -1.18
C SER A 87 -5.90 -10.20 -2.60
N GLU A 88 -6.95 -10.64 -3.27
CA GLU A 88 -7.31 -10.11 -4.59
C GLU A 88 -7.91 -8.70 -4.46
N LEU A 89 -7.36 -7.76 -5.21
CA LEU A 89 -7.80 -6.36 -5.21
C LEU A 89 -8.79 -6.11 -6.34
N TYR A 90 -9.87 -5.41 -6.01
CA TYR A 90 -10.92 -5.00 -6.94
C TYR A 90 -11.17 -3.50 -6.84
N ALA A 91 -11.62 -2.90 -7.93
CA ALA A 91 -11.98 -1.49 -7.99
C ALA A 91 -13.15 -1.22 -8.92
N THR A 92 -13.97 -0.23 -8.59
CA THR A 92 -14.95 0.31 -9.54
C THR A 92 -14.28 1.29 -10.50
N ALA A 93 -14.66 1.26 -11.77
CA ALA A 93 -14.16 2.20 -12.77
C ALA A 93 -14.73 3.62 -12.56
N THR A 94 -15.97 3.70 -12.10
CA THR A 94 -16.68 4.95 -11.76
C THR A 94 -17.39 4.77 -10.43
N ALA A 95 -17.75 5.86 -9.77
CA ALA A 95 -18.52 5.80 -8.51
C ALA A 95 -19.83 5.03 -8.72
N GLY A 96 -20.07 3.98 -7.92
CA GLY A 96 -21.23 3.11 -8.01
C GLY A 96 -21.31 2.23 -9.28
N GLY A 97 -20.25 2.21 -10.09
CA GLY A 97 -20.19 1.41 -11.32
C GLY A 97 -19.79 -0.05 -11.09
N GLU A 98 -19.55 -0.74 -12.20
CA GLU A 98 -19.10 -2.13 -12.21
C GLU A 98 -17.77 -2.30 -11.47
N VAL A 99 -17.64 -3.39 -10.74
CA VAL A 99 -16.44 -3.79 -10.01
C VAL A 99 -15.58 -4.69 -10.89
N PHE A 100 -14.34 -4.32 -11.09
CA PHE A 100 -13.34 -5.09 -11.83
C PHE A 100 -12.26 -5.61 -10.89
N ARG A 101 -11.75 -6.79 -11.16
CA ARG A 101 -10.45 -7.19 -10.62
C ARG A 101 -9.39 -6.21 -11.15
N ILE A 102 -8.45 -5.80 -10.31
CA ILE A 102 -7.59 -4.64 -10.63
C ILE A 102 -6.75 -4.83 -11.91
N ASP A 103 -6.31 -6.05 -12.18
CA ASP A 103 -5.54 -6.42 -13.38
C ASP A 103 -6.39 -6.45 -14.67
N ARG A 104 -7.71 -6.39 -14.54
CA ARG A 104 -8.69 -6.29 -15.64
C ARG A 104 -9.44 -4.97 -15.65
N HIS A 105 -9.12 -4.09 -14.72
CA HIS A 105 -9.75 -2.78 -14.61
C HIS A 105 -9.41 -1.93 -15.86
N PRO A 106 -10.38 -1.31 -16.54
CA PRO A 106 -10.16 -0.64 -17.83
C PRO A 106 -9.09 0.43 -17.81
N THR A 107 -8.92 1.13 -16.70
CA THR A 107 -7.90 2.16 -16.53
C THR A 107 -6.64 1.62 -15.87
N MET A 108 -6.76 0.88 -14.75
CA MET A 108 -5.61 0.50 -13.94
C MET A 108 -4.73 -0.56 -14.59
N SER A 109 -5.29 -1.49 -15.37
CA SER A 109 -4.51 -2.46 -16.14
C SER A 109 -3.65 -1.80 -17.23
N ARG A 110 -3.97 -0.56 -17.59
CA ARG A 110 -3.29 0.25 -18.61
C ARG A 110 -2.75 1.57 -18.03
N HIS A 111 -2.54 1.63 -16.72
CA HIS A 111 -2.02 2.85 -16.10
C HIS A 111 -0.68 3.24 -16.74
N PRO A 112 -0.48 4.50 -17.16
CA PRO A 112 0.65 4.88 -18.01
C PRO A 112 2.03 4.70 -17.36
N VAL A 113 2.09 4.72 -16.03
CA VAL A 113 3.36 4.61 -15.28
C VAL A 113 3.46 3.26 -14.55
N THR A 114 2.39 2.84 -13.90
CA THR A 114 2.33 1.65 -13.03
C THR A 114 1.11 0.80 -13.37
N PRO A 115 1.09 0.12 -14.54
CA PRO A 115 -0.02 -0.75 -14.89
C PRO A 115 -0.14 -1.91 -13.90
N MET A 116 -1.37 -2.16 -13.44
CA MET A 116 -1.67 -3.24 -12.52
C MET A 116 -1.94 -4.53 -13.30
N ALA A 117 -0.92 -5.38 -13.38
CA ALA A 117 -0.99 -6.67 -14.08
C ALA A 117 -1.28 -7.86 -13.16
N GLU A 118 -1.26 -7.64 -11.85
CA GLU A 118 -1.50 -8.66 -10.82
C GLU A 118 -2.48 -8.13 -9.77
N ALA A 119 -3.50 -8.91 -9.48
CA ALA A 119 -4.51 -8.56 -8.49
C ALA A 119 -4.23 -9.15 -7.10
N ASP A 120 -3.53 -10.28 -7.02
CA ASP A 120 -3.08 -10.81 -5.73
C ASP A 120 -1.99 -9.92 -5.16
N LEU A 121 -2.33 -9.12 -4.15
CA LEU A 121 -1.40 -8.20 -3.50
C LEU A 121 -0.16 -8.91 -2.92
N ARG A 122 -0.24 -10.21 -2.58
CA ARG A 122 0.93 -10.97 -2.12
C ARG A 122 1.94 -11.11 -3.25
N GLN A 123 1.47 -11.49 -4.44
CA GLN A 123 2.32 -11.65 -5.62
C GLN A 123 2.82 -10.30 -6.13
N HIS A 124 1.93 -9.30 -6.17
CA HIS A 124 2.28 -7.94 -6.56
C HIS A 124 3.39 -7.34 -5.68
N LEU A 125 3.29 -7.52 -4.37
CA LEU A 125 4.27 -7.00 -3.41
C LEU A 125 5.54 -7.87 -3.36
N ALA A 126 5.42 -9.19 -3.57
CA ALA A 126 6.58 -10.07 -3.68
C ALA A 126 7.45 -9.73 -4.88
N ALA A 127 6.87 -9.40 -6.02
CA ALA A 127 7.59 -8.93 -7.21
C ALA A 127 8.36 -7.64 -6.96
N GLN A 128 7.98 -6.86 -5.96
CA GLN A 128 8.66 -5.64 -5.53
C GLN A 128 9.70 -5.87 -4.41
N GLY A 129 9.83 -7.09 -3.89
CA GLY A 129 10.82 -7.46 -2.89
C GLY A 129 10.27 -7.72 -1.48
N LEU A 130 8.95 -7.78 -1.28
CA LEU A 130 8.32 -8.20 -0.02
C LEU A 130 8.10 -9.72 -0.01
N ALA A 131 9.10 -10.48 0.37
CA ALA A 131 9.12 -11.95 0.27
C ALA A 131 8.17 -12.70 1.22
N ARG A 132 7.58 -12.05 2.22
CA ARG A 132 6.74 -12.68 3.25
C ARG A 132 5.45 -11.90 3.46
N VAL A 133 4.53 -12.02 2.53
CA VAL A 133 3.18 -11.46 2.66
C VAL A 133 2.20 -12.60 2.91
N ALA A 134 1.58 -12.62 4.09
CA ALA A 134 0.53 -13.56 4.47
C ALA A 134 -0.82 -12.84 4.50
N VAL A 135 -1.88 -13.58 4.28
CA VAL A 135 -3.25 -13.06 4.39
C VAL A 135 -3.78 -13.33 5.79
N ALA A 136 -4.19 -12.28 6.47
CA ALA A 136 -5.03 -12.40 7.66
C ALA A 136 -6.50 -12.32 7.23
N LEU A 137 -7.21 -13.43 7.33
CA LEU A 137 -8.66 -13.46 7.09
C LEU A 137 -9.35 -13.01 8.38
N MET A 138 -9.89 -11.81 8.40
CA MET A 138 -10.82 -11.39 9.43
C MET A 138 -12.23 -11.86 9.01
N LEU A 139 -12.64 -12.99 9.55
CA LEU A 139 -14.04 -13.39 9.52
C LEU A 139 -14.80 -12.48 10.48
N GLN A 140 -15.39 -11.44 9.97
CA GLN A 140 -16.35 -10.65 10.72
C GLN A 140 -17.60 -11.52 10.88
N GLN A 141 -17.74 -12.17 12.02
CA GLN A 141 -19.01 -12.75 12.40
C GLN A 141 -20.00 -11.59 12.55
N ALA A 142 -20.97 -11.51 11.65
CA ALA A 142 -22.13 -10.66 11.89
C ALA A 142 -22.71 -11.07 13.24
N LYS A 143 -22.83 -10.11 14.19
CA LYS A 143 -23.60 -10.36 15.40
C LYS A 143 -25.00 -10.69 14.92
N PRO A 144 -25.61 -11.81 15.35
CA PRO A 144 -27.04 -11.97 15.14
C PRO A 144 -27.77 -10.86 15.88
N ASP A 145 -28.70 -10.21 15.22
CA ASP A 145 -29.61 -9.21 15.78
C ASP A 145 -30.43 -9.80 16.96
#